data_d65c18af2e07128d73843493f5cf025e
#
_entry.id   d65c18af2e07128d73843493f5cf025e
#
_cell.length_a   1.000
_cell.length_b   1.000
_cell.length_c   1.000
_cell.angle_alpha   90.00
_cell.angle_beta   90.00
_cell.angle_gamma   90.00
#
_symmetry.space_group_name_H-M   'P 1'
#
loop_
_entity.id
_entity.type
_entity.pdbx_description
1 polymer ?
#
loop_
_entity_poly.entity_id
_entity_poly.type
_entity_poly.pdbx_seq_one_letter_code
_entity_poly.pdbx_strand_id
1 'polypeptide(L)'
;DSGDAILDGASVVKEPEKVRGKIGFLTSELKLEEFFTPNYLFDFFSTLHGVPPEVRRQRRETLFARFGIDRFAGVKGAGLSPGMEEEVALGGSIVHDPDIIIFDEPTNGLDVLTARVVTDFLQELRRQGKTIIVSTHIFSLVEKLCDRVGIIIDGRMVCCDTLEGVRQGKSLEDRFFDIYRETVGDVE
;
A
#
# COMPACT_ATOMS: atom_id res chain seq x y z
N ASP A 1 20.19 -0.01 12.92
CA ASP A 1 19.00 -0.04 13.76
C ASP A 1 18.84 -1.42 14.38
N SER A 2 18.01 -1.54 15.39
CA SER A 2 17.74 -2.78 16.12
C SER A 2 16.23 -2.99 16.22
N GLY A 3 15.84 -4.23 16.52
CA GLY A 3 14.44 -4.62 16.67
C GLY A 3 14.08 -5.75 15.71
N ASP A 4 12.83 -6.21 15.83
CA ASP A 4 12.25 -7.23 14.95
C ASP A 4 10.76 -6.96 14.78
N ALA A 5 10.18 -7.47 13.70
CA ALA A 5 8.74 -7.51 13.49
C ALA A 5 8.31 -8.95 13.19
N ILE A 6 7.15 -9.32 13.74
CA ILE A 6 6.57 -10.65 13.51
C ILE A 6 5.33 -10.49 12.64
N LEU A 7 5.35 -11.08 11.45
CA LEU A 7 4.23 -11.10 10.52
C LEU A 7 3.75 -12.55 10.35
N ASP A 8 2.52 -12.79 10.74
CA ASP A 8 1.92 -14.14 10.69
C ASP A 8 2.85 -15.22 11.25
N GLY A 9 3.41 -14.97 12.46
CA GLY A 9 4.29 -15.88 13.18
C GLY A 9 5.72 -15.98 12.64
N ALA A 10 6.10 -15.26 11.59
CA ALA A 10 7.46 -15.24 11.03
C ALA A 10 8.18 -13.93 11.36
N SER A 11 9.45 -14.03 11.77
CA SER A 11 10.31 -12.89 12.04
C SER A 11 10.88 -12.31 10.75
N VAL A 12 10.81 -11.00 10.58
CA VAL A 12 11.40 -10.31 9.42
C VAL A 12 12.92 -10.41 9.38
N VAL A 13 13.56 -10.60 10.53
CA VAL A 13 15.01 -10.72 10.66
C VAL A 13 15.47 -12.15 10.46
N LYS A 14 14.76 -13.12 11.05
CA LYS A 14 15.17 -14.55 11.06
C LYS A 14 14.65 -15.34 9.86
N GLU A 15 13.47 -14.98 9.35
CA GLU A 15 12.78 -15.69 8.27
C GLU A 15 12.33 -14.73 7.14
N PRO A 16 13.22 -13.86 6.60
CA PRO A 16 12.83 -12.79 5.66
C PRO A 16 12.19 -13.31 4.38
N GLU A 17 12.61 -14.47 3.87
CA GLU A 17 12.04 -15.08 2.67
C GLU A 17 10.59 -15.52 2.88
N LYS A 18 10.30 -16.10 4.04
CA LYS A 18 8.94 -16.52 4.41
C LYS A 18 8.02 -15.32 4.57
N VAL A 19 8.52 -14.23 5.14
CA VAL A 19 7.76 -12.97 5.26
C VAL A 19 7.50 -12.37 3.89
N ARG A 20 8.52 -12.24 3.03
CA ARG A 20 8.37 -11.69 1.67
C ARG A 20 7.36 -12.45 0.82
N GLY A 21 7.26 -13.76 1.01
CA GLY A 21 6.25 -14.58 0.31
C GLY A 21 4.80 -14.31 0.73
N LYS A 22 4.58 -13.69 1.90
CA LYS A 22 3.26 -13.45 2.48
C LYS A 22 2.75 -12.02 2.34
N ILE A 23 3.62 -11.09 1.95
CA ILE A 23 3.30 -9.66 1.91
C ILE A 23 3.21 -9.13 0.48
N GLY A 24 2.24 -8.25 0.23
CA GLY A 24 2.27 -7.30 -0.85
C GLY A 24 2.87 -6.00 -0.34
N PHE A 25 3.94 -5.53 -0.98
CA PHE A 25 4.67 -4.35 -0.54
C PHE A 25 4.77 -3.33 -1.66
N LEU A 26 4.41 -2.09 -1.36
CA LEU A 26 4.57 -0.95 -2.24
C LEU A 26 5.27 0.18 -1.48
N THR A 27 6.30 0.74 -2.08
CA THR A 27 6.99 1.95 -1.60
C THR A 27 6.75 3.10 -2.56
N SER A 28 6.66 4.30 -2.02
CA SER A 28 6.51 5.55 -2.78
C SER A 28 7.69 5.85 -3.72
N GLU A 29 8.84 5.17 -3.54
CA GLU A 29 10.03 5.34 -4.37
C GLU A 29 10.17 4.27 -5.46
N LEU A 30 9.17 3.40 -5.64
CA LEU A 30 9.25 2.34 -6.64
C LEU A 30 9.30 2.95 -8.05
N LYS A 31 10.37 2.64 -8.78
CA LYS A 31 10.49 2.94 -10.20
C LYS A 31 10.42 1.65 -10.99
N LEU A 32 9.61 1.66 -12.04
CA LEU A 32 9.56 0.54 -12.97
C LEU A 32 10.74 0.62 -13.95
N GLU A 33 11.29 -0.53 -14.28
CA GLU A 33 12.35 -0.61 -15.28
C GLU A 33 11.83 -0.22 -16.67
N GLU A 34 12.53 0.70 -17.32
CA GLU A 34 12.13 1.32 -18.60
C GLU A 34 11.88 0.34 -19.73
N PHE A 35 12.49 -0.85 -19.69
CA PHE A 35 12.45 -1.84 -20.76
C PHE A 35 11.28 -2.81 -20.67
N PHE A 36 10.69 -2.97 -19.50
CA PHE A 36 9.63 -3.96 -19.29
C PHE A 36 8.24 -3.35 -19.53
N THR A 37 7.33 -4.21 -19.95
CA THR A 37 5.91 -3.87 -20.10
C THR A 37 5.13 -4.30 -18.85
N PRO A 38 3.95 -3.73 -18.56
CA PRO A 38 3.06 -4.23 -17.52
C PRO A 38 2.78 -5.73 -17.64
N ASN A 39 2.50 -6.24 -18.83
CA ASN A 39 2.33 -7.67 -19.06
C ASN A 39 3.52 -8.50 -18.57
N TYR A 40 4.73 -8.09 -18.94
CA TYR A 40 5.94 -8.79 -18.52
C TYR A 40 6.12 -8.75 -16.98
N LEU A 41 5.94 -7.60 -16.37
CA LEU A 41 6.11 -7.43 -14.91
C LEU A 41 5.12 -8.28 -14.12
N PHE A 42 3.85 -8.32 -14.54
CA PHE A 42 2.85 -9.17 -13.88
C PHE A 42 3.16 -10.66 -14.02
N ASP A 43 3.59 -11.11 -15.20
CA ASP A 43 3.99 -12.50 -15.42
C ASP A 43 5.25 -12.84 -14.62
N PHE A 44 6.21 -11.91 -14.54
CA PHE A 44 7.44 -12.06 -13.77
C PHE A 44 7.15 -12.19 -12.25
N PHE A 45 6.44 -11.23 -11.66
CA PHE A 45 6.11 -11.29 -10.23
C PHE A 45 5.22 -12.48 -9.88
N SER A 46 4.24 -12.79 -10.73
CA SER A 46 3.43 -14.00 -10.55
C SER A 46 4.27 -15.28 -10.54
N THR A 47 5.27 -15.35 -11.44
CA THR A 47 6.18 -16.51 -11.49
C THR A 47 7.06 -16.58 -10.27
N LEU A 48 7.61 -15.44 -9.84
CA LEU A 48 8.47 -15.33 -8.67
C LEU A 48 7.77 -15.83 -7.39
N HIS A 49 6.47 -15.53 -7.27
CA HIS A 49 5.64 -15.97 -6.15
C HIS A 49 4.97 -17.34 -6.36
N GLY A 50 5.35 -18.08 -7.40
CA GLY A 50 4.84 -19.44 -7.66
C GLY A 50 3.35 -19.52 -8.01
N VAL A 51 2.75 -18.43 -8.50
CA VAL A 51 1.33 -18.42 -8.90
C VAL A 51 1.14 -19.35 -10.13
N PRO A 52 0.19 -20.31 -10.09
CA PRO A 52 -0.06 -21.21 -11.21
C PRO A 52 -0.46 -20.46 -12.50
N PRO A 53 -0.06 -20.92 -13.69
CA PRO A 53 -0.28 -20.21 -14.95
C PRO A 53 -1.74 -19.83 -15.25
N GLU A 54 -2.67 -20.71 -14.95
CA GLU A 54 -4.11 -20.50 -15.14
C GLU A 54 -4.66 -19.40 -14.19
N VAL A 55 -4.18 -19.37 -12.95
CA VAL A 55 -4.53 -18.36 -11.95
C VAL A 55 -3.92 -17.01 -12.31
N ARG A 56 -2.69 -17.01 -12.83
CA ARG A 56 -1.95 -15.82 -13.28
C ARG A 56 -2.74 -14.99 -14.27
N ARG A 57 -3.24 -15.66 -15.32
CA ARG A 57 -4.01 -14.98 -16.36
C ARG A 57 -5.26 -14.32 -15.79
N GLN A 58 -6.03 -15.04 -15.01
CA GLN A 58 -7.26 -14.51 -14.40
C GLN A 58 -6.98 -13.33 -13.49
N ARG A 59 -5.95 -13.42 -12.64
CA ARG A 59 -5.57 -12.32 -11.72
C ARG A 59 -5.11 -11.10 -12.50
N ARG A 60 -4.26 -11.28 -13.50
CA ARG A 60 -3.82 -10.18 -14.36
C ARG A 60 -5.00 -9.48 -15.02
N GLU A 61 -5.90 -10.21 -15.66
CA GLU A 61 -7.08 -9.64 -16.30
C GLU A 61 -7.92 -8.84 -15.30
N THR A 62 -8.15 -9.39 -14.10
CA THR A 62 -8.90 -8.70 -13.04
C THR A 62 -8.23 -7.41 -12.58
N LEU A 63 -6.92 -7.45 -12.29
CA LEU A 63 -6.16 -6.28 -11.83
C LEU A 63 -6.00 -5.23 -12.92
N PHE A 64 -5.77 -5.65 -14.18
CA PHE A 64 -5.68 -4.75 -15.32
C PHE A 64 -6.98 -4.00 -15.55
N ALA A 65 -8.11 -4.70 -15.55
CA ALA A 65 -9.42 -4.06 -15.66
C ALA A 65 -9.70 -3.11 -14.48
N ARG A 66 -9.29 -3.48 -13.26
CA ARG A 66 -9.50 -2.67 -12.06
C ARG A 66 -8.76 -1.34 -12.11
N PHE A 67 -7.49 -1.37 -12.51
CA PHE A 67 -6.60 -0.19 -12.54
C PHE A 67 -6.48 0.44 -13.94
N GLY A 68 -7.21 -0.07 -14.94
CA GLY A 68 -7.17 0.46 -16.30
C GLY A 68 -5.86 0.20 -17.05
N ILE A 69 -5.07 -0.77 -16.61
CA ILE A 69 -3.77 -1.13 -17.19
C ILE A 69 -3.91 -1.74 -18.59
N ASP A 70 -5.08 -2.30 -18.92
CA ASP A 70 -5.36 -2.87 -20.26
C ASP A 70 -4.98 -1.92 -21.41
N ARG A 71 -5.20 -0.62 -21.21
CA ARG A 71 -4.99 0.41 -22.22
C ARG A 71 -3.53 0.56 -22.63
N PHE A 72 -2.60 0.17 -21.76
CA PHE A 72 -1.16 0.31 -21.95
C PHE A 72 -0.35 -0.93 -21.56
N ALA A 73 -1.00 -2.08 -21.45
CA ALA A 73 -0.39 -3.34 -20.99
C ALA A 73 0.85 -3.79 -21.81
N GLY A 74 0.96 -3.35 -23.06
CA GLY A 74 2.09 -3.61 -23.95
C GLY A 74 3.07 -2.44 -24.09
N VAL A 75 2.83 -1.30 -23.42
CA VAL A 75 3.73 -0.15 -23.48
C VAL A 75 4.91 -0.39 -22.54
N LYS A 76 6.13 -0.06 -22.98
CA LYS A 76 7.33 -0.17 -22.13
C LYS A 76 7.32 0.92 -21.05
N GLY A 77 7.98 0.66 -19.92
CA GLY A 77 8.09 1.58 -18.79
C GLY A 77 8.49 3.00 -19.19
N ALA A 78 9.45 3.15 -20.10
CA ALA A 78 9.86 4.46 -20.65
C ALA A 78 8.73 5.28 -21.31
N GLY A 79 7.62 4.66 -21.67
CA GLY A 79 6.45 5.31 -22.26
C GLY A 79 5.27 5.49 -21.32
N LEU A 80 5.41 5.10 -20.05
CA LEU A 80 4.37 5.26 -19.04
C LEU A 80 4.43 6.64 -18.40
N SER A 81 3.28 7.19 -18.03
CA SER A 81 3.23 8.35 -17.15
C SER A 81 3.42 7.93 -15.68
N PRO A 82 3.79 8.84 -14.78
CA PRO A 82 3.93 8.50 -13.35
C PRO A 82 2.70 7.82 -12.75
N GLY A 83 1.49 8.27 -13.08
CA GLY A 83 0.26 7.61 -12.63
C GLY A 83 0.08 6.20 -13.19
N MET A 84 0.45 5.97 -14.46
CA MET A 84 0.42 4.64 -15.06
C MET A 84 1.46 3.70 -14.41
N GLU A 85 2.64 4.21 -14.06
CA GLU A 85 3.65 3.45 -13.31
C GLU A 85 3.12 3.03 -11.94
N GLU A 86 2.44 3.93 -11.23
CA GLU A 86 1.84 3.66 -9.93
C GLU A 86 0.72 2.60 -10.02
N GLU A 87 -0.16 2.69 -11.04
CA GLU A 87 -1.18 1.67 -11.30
C GLU A 87 -0.57 0.28 -11.52
N VAL A 88 0.53 0.21 -12.26
CA VAL A 88 1.28 -1.06 -12.50
C VAL A 88 1.94 -1.56 -11.22
N ALA A 89 2.55 -0.67 -10.45
CA ALA A 89 3.22 -0.99 -9.19
C ALA A 89 2.24 -1.54 -8.15
N LEU A 90 1.09 -0.88 -7.98
CA LEU A 90 -0.01 -1.33 -7.13
C LEU A 90 -0.48 -2.74 -7.51
N GLY A 91 -0.83 -2.94 -8.78
CA GLY A 91 -1.31 -4.24 -9.26
C GLY A 91 -0.25 -5.35 -9.12
N GLY A 92 1.01 -5.03 -9.45
CA GLY A 92 2.13 -5.97 -9.36
C GLY A 92 2.43 -6.41 -7.92
N SER A 93 2.32 -5.50 -6.95
CA SER A 93 2.59 -5.78 -5.54
C SER A 93 1.63 -6.79 -4.90
N ILE A 94 0.46 -6.98 -5.50
CA ILE A 94 -0.61 -7.85 -4.97
C ILE A 94 -1.00 -9.00 -5.89
N VAL A 95 -0.28 -9.19 -7.01
CA VAL A 95 -0.62 -10.21 -8.03
C VAL A 95 -0.63 -11.65 -7.48
N HIS A 96 0.13 -11.90 -6.41
CA HIS A 96 0.18 -13.19 -5.72
C HIS A 96 -0.90 -13.38 -4.65
N ASP A 97 -1.78 -12.36 -4.46
CA ASP A 97 -2.90 -12.37 -3.51
C ASP A 97 -2.47 -12.53 -2.03
N PRO A 98 -1.58 -11.64 -1.55
CA PRO A 98 -1.05 -11.72 -0.20
C PRO A 98 -2.15 -11.48 0.85
N ASP A 99 -1.97 -12.05 2.05
CA ASP A 99 -2.87 -11.81 3.19
C ASP A 99 -2.52 -10.54 3.96
N ILE A 100 -1.28 -10.06 3.82
CA ILE A 100 -0.78 -8.84 4.44
C ILE A 100 -0.32 -7.88 3.35
N ILE A 101 -0.79 -6.65 3.42
CA ILE A 101 -0.51 -5.59 2.45
C ILE A 101 0.10 -4.41 3.19
N ILE A 102 1.25 -3.95 2.74
CA ILE A 102 1.99 -2.83 3.35
C ILE A 102 2.26 -1.82 2.25
N PHE A 103 1.57 -0.70 2.29
CA PHE A 103 1.65 0.35 1.29
C PHE A 103 2.09 1.68 1.90
N ASP A 104 3.11 2.27 1.29
CA ASP A 104 3.61 3.57 1.64
C ASP A 104 3.09 4.60 0.64
N GLU A 105 2.29 5.57 1.13
CA GLU A 105 1.65 6.64 0.37
C GLU A 105 0.92 6.18 -0.92
N PRO A 106 0.00 5.19 -0.87
CA PRO A 106 -0.54 4.51 -2.06
C PRO A 106 -1.40 5.37 -2.98
N THR A 107 -1.68 6.61 -2.61
CA THR A 107 -2.45 7.56 -3.43
C THR A 107 -1.68 8.83 -3.75
N ASN A 108 -0.39 8.88 -3.38
CA ASN A 108 0.44 10.03 -3.65
C ASN A 108 0.73 10.14 -5.15
N GLY A 109 0.64 11.36 -5.70
CA GLY A 109 0.89 11.59 -7.13
C GLY A 109 -0.21 11.11 -8.08
N LEU A 110 -1.27 10.46 -7.58
CA LEU A 110 -2.41 10.04 -8.38
C LEU A 110 -3.43 11.19 -8.58
N ASP A 111 -4.08 11.20 -9.73
CA ASP A 111 -5.27 12.04 -9.91
C ASP A 111 -6.44 11.56 -9.04
N VAL A 112 -7.44 12.41 -8.85
CA VAL A 112 -8.57 12.17 -7.94
C VAL A 112 -9.34 10.89 -8.29
N LEU A 113 -9.49 10.56 -9.57
CA LEU A 113 -10.23 9.37 -10.01
C LEU A 113 -9.44 8.10 -9.71
N THR A 114 -8.17 8.08 -10.05
CA THR A 114 -7.28 6.95 -9.76
C THR A 114 -7.09 6.74 -8.25
N ALA A 115 -6.89 7.80 -7.47
CA ALA A 115 -6.83 7.73 -6.00
C ALA A 115 -8.12 7.14 -5.39
N ARG A 116 -9.28 7.44 -5.99
CA ARG A 116 -10.56 6.85 -5.60
C ARG A 116 -10.61 5.36 -5.89
N VAL A 117 -10.16 4.92 -7.08
CA VAL A 117 -10.10 3.49 -7.45
C VAL A 117 -9.23 2.71 -6.46
N VAL A 118 -8.05 3.25 -6.12
CA VAL A 118 -7.13 2.65 -5.14
C VAL A 118 -7.79 2.55 -3.76
N THR A 119 -8.43 3.64 -3.30
CA THR A 119 -9.11 3.66 -2.00
C THR A 119 -10.23 2.62 -1.93
N ASP A 120 -11.09 2.55 -2.95
CA ASP A 120 -12.20 1.61 -3.02
C ASP A 120 -11.69 0.15 -3.09
N PHE A 121 -10.55 -0.06 -3.76
CA PHE A 121 -9.88 -1.36 -3.81
C PHE A 121 -9.33 -1.80 -2.46
N LEU A 122 -8.65 -0.93 -1.73
CA LEU A 122 -8.16 -1.21 -0.38
C LEU A 122 -9.32 -1.53 0.59
N GLN A 123 -10.44 -0.80 0.48
CA GLN A 123 -11.64 -1.12 1.26
C GLN A 123 -12.22 -2.51 0.92
N GLU A 124 -12.16 -2.92 -0.33
CA GLU A 124 -12.59 -4.25 -0.76
C GLU A 124 -11.69 -5.34 -0.16
N LEU A 125 -10.37 -5.18 -0.24
CA LEU A 125 -9.41 -6.11 0.36
C LEU A 125 -9.60 -6.23 1.88
N ARG A 126 -9.85 -5.11 2.57
CA ARG A 126 -10.20 -5.11 3.99
C ARG A 126 -11.47 -5.93 4.26
N ARG A 127 -12.53 -5.76 3.45
CA ARG A 127 -13.78 -6.55 3.58
C ARG A 127 -13.58 -8.05 3.30
N GLN A 128 -12.57 -8.41 2.50
CA GLN A 128 -12.15 -9.79 2.26
C GLN A 128 -11.31 -10.36 3.42
N GLY A 129 -11.03 -9.59 4.46
CA GLY A 129 -10.29 -10.03 5.64
C GLY A 129 -8.77 -9.88 5.52
N LYS A 130 -8.27 -9.19 4.49
CA LYS A 130 -6.83 -8.90 4.38
C LYS A 130 -6.38 -7.93 5.47
N THR A 131 -5.17 -8.10 5.96
CA THR A 131 -4.51 -7.16 6.88
C THR A 131 -3.80 -6.10 6.07
N ILE A 132 -4.14 -4.82 6.30
CA ILE A 132 -3.59 -3.70 5.53
C ILE A 132 -2.91 -2.72 6.47
N ILE A 133 -1.65 -2.41 6.18
CA ILE A 133 -0.88 -1.35 6.81
C ILE A 133 -0.63 -0.28 5.75
N VAL A 134 -1.04 0.95 6.04
CA VAL A 134 -0.84 2.10 5.15
C VAL A 134 -0.14 3.19 5.92
N SER A 135 0.99 3.70 5.41
CA SER A 135 1.54 4.97 5.83
C SER A 135 1.03 6.07 4.89
N THR A 136 0.53 7.15 5.45
CA THR A 136 0.04 8.30 4.68
C THR A 136 -0.10 9.55 5.54
N HIS A 137 0.00 10.71 4.90
CA HIS A 137 -0.30 12.01 5.50
C HIS A 137 -1.72 12.50 5.18
N ILE A 138 -2.53 11.71 4.47
CA ILE A 138 -3.89 12.07 4.05
C ILE A 138 -4.90 11.61 5.09
N PHE A 139 -5.31 12.48 6.00
CA PHE A 139 -6.24 12.17 7.10
C PHE A 139 -7.55 11.55 6.62
N SER A 140 -8.14 12.08 5.55
CA SER A 140 -9.39 11.55 4.98
C SER A 140 -9.28 10.12 4.44
N LEU A 141 -8.09 9.69 4.02
CA LEU A 141 -7.82 8.31 3.64
C LEU A 141 -7.80 7.41 4.87
N VAL A 142 -7.09 7.83 5.93
CA VAL A 142 -7.03 7.10 7.20
C VAL A 142 -8.42 6.91 7.78
N GLU A 143 -9.23 7.98 7.85
CA GLU A 143 -10.60 7.92 8.39
C GLU A 143 -11.52 6.97 7.62
N LYS A 144 -11.26 6.75 6.31
CA LYS A 144 -12.03 5.84 5.47
C LYS A 144 -11.58 4.39 5.55
N LEU A 145 -10.28 4.15 5.74
CA LEU A 145 -9.68 2.82 5.60
C LEU A 145 -9.34 2.15 6.92
N CYS A 146 -8.90 2.92 7.93
CA CYS A 146 -8.20 2.36 9.06
C CYS A 146 -9.13 2.10 10.26
N ASP A 147 -8.93 0.95 10.92
CA ASP A 147 -9.54 0.64 12.21
C ASP A 147 -8.70 1.16 13.37
N ARG A 148 -7.37 1.19 13.17
CA ARG A 148 -6.37 1.65 14.14
C ARG A 148 -5.43 2.65 13.48
N VAL A 149 -4.92 3.58 14.28
CA VAL A 149 -4.01 4.64 13.82
C VAL A 149 -2.80 4.71 14.74
N GLY A 150 -1.62 4.78 14.14
CA GLY A 150 -0.39 5.13 14.81
C GLY A 150 0.10 6.49 14.34
N ILE A 151 0.42 7.40 15.26
CA ILE A 151 0.98 8.70 14.95
C ILE A 151 2.47 8.69 15.28
N ILE A 152 3.29 9.01 14.29
CA ILE A 152 4.74 9.11 14.41
C ILE A 152 5.14 10.57 14.26
N ILE A 153 5.88 11.10 15.23
CA ILE A 153 6.44 12.47 15.24
C ILE A 153 7.93 12.33 15.56
N ASP A 154 8.77 12.94 14.76
CA ASP A 154 10.24 12.90 14.91
C ASP A 154 10.79 11.47 15.08
N GLY A 155 10.27 10.51 14.32
CA GLY A 155 10.70 9.11 14.34
C GLY A 155 10.23 8.32 15.58
N ARG A 156 9.33 8.87 16.40
CA ARG A 156 8.80 8.22 17.59
C ARG A 156 7.29 7.98 17.45
N MET A 157 6.84 6.79 17.81
CA MET A 157 5.42 6.49 17.96
C MET A 157 4.89 7.21 19.21
N VAL A 158 4.10 8.26 19.02
CA VAL A 158 3.55 9.07 20.11
C VAL A 158 2.14 8.66 20.51
N CYS A 159 1.42 8.03 19.60
CA CYS A 159 0.07 7.50 19.84
C CYS A 159 -0.17 6.26 18.98
N CYS A 160 -0.87 5.26 19.53
CA CYS A 160 -1.33 4.08 18.76
C CYS A 160 -2.59 3.51 19.41
N ASP A 161 -3.74 3.71 18.77
CA ASP A 161 -5.05 3.23 19.28
C ASP A 161 -6.02 2.97 18.13
N THR A 162 -7.27 2.61 18.46
CA THR A 162 -8.38 2.62 17.50
C THR A 162 -8.57 4.03 16.92
N LEU A 163 -9.10 4.14 15.72
CA LEU A 163 -9.37 5.45 15.10
C LEU A 163 -10.20 6.36 16.05
N GLU A 164 -11.26 5.83 16.65
CA GLU A 164 -12.09 6.59 17.60
C GLU A 164 -11.35 6.93 18.90
N GLY A 165 -10.48 6.03 19.40
CA GLY A 165 -9.64 6.26 20.57
C GLY A 165 -8.65 7.41 20.35
N VAL A 166 -8.09 7.50 19.12
CA VAL A 166 -7.19 8.62 18.74
C VAL A 166 -7.98 9.91 18.58
N ARG A 167 -9.12 9.89 17.87
CA ARG A 167 -9.93 11.08 17.54
C ARG A 167 -10.53 11.77 18.76
N GLN A 168 -10.98 11.03 19.76
CA GLN A 168 -11.62 11.54 20.97
C GLN A 168 -12.77 12.54 20.68
N GLY A 169 -13.55 12.26 19.65
CA GLY A 169 -14.69 13.10 19.24
C GLY A 169 -14.34 14.31 18.34
N LYS A 170 -13.06 14.48 17.98
CA LYS A 170 -12.60 15.51 17.00
C LYS A 170 -12.40 14.89 15.61
N SER A 171 -12.06 15.72 14.62
CA SER A 171 -11.48 15.21 13.36
C SER A 171 -10.09 14.62 13.65
N LEU A 172 -9.63 13.67 12.81
CA LEU A 172 -8.29 13.11 12.96
C LEU A 172 -7.22 14.19 12.75
N GLU A 173 -7.46 15.13 11.85
CA GLU A 173 -6.58 16.27 11.57
C GLU A 173 -6.43 17.17 12.80
N ASP A 174 -7.53 17.62 13.42
CA ASP A 174 -7.48 18.45 14.64
C ASP A 174 -6.75 17.73 15.77
N ARG A 175 -7.03 16.43 15.94
CA ARG A 175 -6.39 15.63 16.98
C ARG A 175 -4.90 15.43 16.73
N PHE A 176 -4.49 15.26 15.47
CA PHE A 176 -3.08 15.20 15.09
C PHE A 176 -2.33 16.48 15.51
N PHE A 177 -2.90 17.66 15.21
CA PHE A 177 -2.28 18.93 15.57
C PHE A 177 -2.26 19.16 17.09
N ASP A 178 -3.25 18.68 17.84
CA ASP A 178 -3.20 18.71 19.30
C ASP A 178 -2.02 17.88 19.83
N ILE A 179 -1.90 16.62 19.37
CA ILE A 179 -0.81 15.72 19.76
C ILE A 179 0.56 16.28 19.34
N TYR A 180 0.63 16.91 18.16
CA TYR A 180 1.86 17.54 17.68
C TYR A 180 2.31 18.65 18.62
N ARG A 181 1.40 19.57 18.99
CA ARG A 181 1.69 20.66 19.95
C ARG A 181 2.06 20.12 21.33
N GLU A 182 1.36 19.10 21.82
CA GLU A 182 1.69 18.45 23.10
C GLU A 182 3.11 17.82 23.08
N THR A 183 3.58 17.35 21.91
CA THR A 183 4.85 16.61 21.79
C THR A 183 6.03 17.52 21.48
N VAL A 184 5.87 18.49 20.60
CA VAL A 184 6.97 19.35 20.07
C VAL A 184 6.94 20.74 20.67
N GLY A 185 5.78 21.17 21.20
CA GLY A 185 5.53 22.56 21.64
C GLY A 185 4.88 23.39 20.52
N ASP A 186 4.46 24.61 20.91
CA ASP A 186 3.90 25.55 19.92
C ASP A 186 4.96 25.92 18.88
N VAL A 187 4.64 25.71 17.61
CA VAL A 187 5.46 26.22 16.49
C VAL A 187 5.15 27.70 16.39
N GLU A 188 6.15 28.55 16.72
CA GLU A 188 6.08 29.99 16.51
C GLU A 188 6.00 30.35 15.01
#